data_bd75ee87773cc5ad0f740629bcb90574
#
_entry.id   bd75ee87773cc5ad0f740629bcb90574
#
_cell.length_a   1.000
_cell.length_b   1.000
_cell.length_c   1.000
_cell.angle_alpha   90.00
_cell.angle_beta   90.00
_cell.angle_gamma   90.00
#
_symmetry.space_group_name_H-M   'P 1'
#
loop_
_entity.id
_entity.type
_entity.pdbx_description
1 polymer ?
#
loop_
_entity_poly.entity_id
_entity_poly.type
_entity_poly.pdbx_seq_one_letter_code
_entity_poly.pdbx_strand_id
1 'polypeptide(L)'
;PAPLPHEPATSLHGRTPGLAEEHFAHDGLITKHAVRAVALAALRPMPGQLFWDLGTGAGSIAVEWCRTDPTCRAIGLERKAERAANARTNASELTLPGQFDVIDADLAKGLPEGLPDPDAVFIGGGATKALVNQCRPRLPIGGRLVVHGVTMEAEMLVETLHCDLGGDLIRFGVETADVIGRLHGWKPARTVVAWTWQRTE
;
A
#
# COMPACT_ATOMS: atom_id res chain seq x y z
N PRO A 1 42.45 -0.18 3.51
CA PRO A 1 41.43 0.32 2.62
C PRO A 1 40.94 1.66 3.16
N ALA A 2 40.99 2.72 2.31
CA ALA A 2 40.48 4.01 2.67
C ALA A 2 38.97 3.90 2.88
N PRO A 3 38.36 4.62 3.85
CA PRO A 3 36.89 4.67 3.99
C PRO A 3 36.30 5.23 2.71
N LEU A 4 35.19 4.63 2.24
CA LEU A 4 34.43 5.14 1.11
C LEU A 4 34.00 6.58 1.43
N PRO A 5 34.08 7.52 0.47
CA PRO A 5 33.61 8.88 0.68
C PRO A 5 32.13 8.84 1.03
N HIS A 6 31.79 9.39 2.20
CA HIS A 6 30.41 9.57 2.64
C HIS A 6 29.90 10.89 2.04
N GLU A 7 29.20 10.81 0.92
CA GLU A 7 28.40 11.96 0.46
C GLU A 7 27.18 12.12 1.38
N PRO A 8 26.93 13.31 1.92
CA PRO A 8 25.71 13.57 2.68
C PRO A 8 24.50 13.28 1.79
N ALA A 9 23.56 12.49 2.32
CA ALA A 9 22.32 12.18 1.61
C ALA A 9 21.62 13.49 1.21
N THR A 10 21.37 13.69 -0.07
CA THR A 10 20.63 14.84 -0.59
C THR A 10 19.13 14.79 -0.24
N SER A 11 18.67 13.68 0.32
CA SER A 11 17.30 13.46 0.81
C SER A 11 17.36 13.14 2.30
N LEU A 12 16.63 13.90 3.11
CA LEU A 12 16.43 13.65 4.55
C LEU A 12 15.59 12.38 4.82
N HIS A 13 15.02 11.78 3.78
CA HIS A 13 14.14 10.63 3.89
C HIS A 13 14.79 9.39 3.28
N GLY A 14 14.98 8.34 4.08
CA GLY A 14 15.45 7.04 3.62
C GLY A 14 14.52 6.41 2.58
N ARG A 15 15.01 5.38 1.90
CA ARG A 15 14.20 4.58 0.96
C ARG A 15 13.44 3.44 1.66
N THR A 16 13.74 3.17 2.92
CA THR A 16 13.00 2.20 3.72
C THR A 16 11.58 2.70 3.97
N PRO A 17 10.54 1.88 3.83
CA PRO A 17 9.17 2.26 4.16
C PRO A 17 9.02 2.81 5.57
N GLY A 18 8.23 3.87 5.73
CA GLY A 18 7.98 4.47 7.03
C GLY A 18 8.02 6.00 7.05
N LEU A 19 7.79 6.68 5.92
CA LEU A 19 7.58 8.13 5.92
C LEU A 19 6.46 8.50 6.90
N ALA A 20 6.67 9.55 7.71
CA ALA A 20 5.63 10.04 8.60
C ALA A 20 4.45 10.61 7.79
N GLU A 21 3.26 10.57 8.39
CA GLU A 21 2.01 10.97 7.73
C GLU A 21 2.02 12.44 7.30
N GLU A 22 2.71 13.31 8.06
CA GLU A 22 2.82 14.76 7.77
C GLU A 22 3.51 15.08 6.43
N HIS A 23 4.20 14.11 5.82
CA HIS A 23 4.79 14.30 4.49
C HIS A 23 3.80 14.12 3.34
N PHE A 24 2.57 13.68 3.65
CA PHE A 24 1.56 13.38 2.65
C PHE A 24 0.41 14.39 2.72
N ALA A 25 -0.08 14.82 1.57
CA ALA A 25 -1.40 15.44 1.45
C ALA A 25 -2.47 14.36 1.69
N HIS A 26 -3.39 14.58 2.64
CA HIS A 26 -4.47 13.62 2.94
C HIS A 26 -5.66 14.29 3.66
N ASP A 27 -6.83 13.65 3.60
CA ASP A 27 -8.09 14.06 4.24
C ASP A 27 -8.25 13.59 5.70
N GLY A 28 -7.16 13.20 6.36
CA GLY A 28 -7.18 12.57 7.69
C GLY A 28 -7.24 11.04 7.65
N LEU A 29 -7.57 10.47 6.50
CA LEU A 29 -7.63 9.01 6.28
C LEU A 29 -6.41 8.57 5.46
N ILE A 30 -5.36 8.22 6.15
CA ILE A 30 -4.11 7.69 5.57
C ILE A 30 -3.69 6.44 6.32
N THR A 31 -3.16 5.47 5.60
CA THR A 31 -2.53 4.29 6.21
C THR A 31 -1.32 4.72 7.02
N LYS A 32 -1.30 4.40 8.32
CA LYS A 32 -0.23 4.79 9.23
C LYS A 32 1.11 4.15 8.85
N HIS A 33 2.23 4.86 9.09
CA HIS A 33 3.56 4.43 8.65
C HIS A 33 3.92 3.00 9.09
N ALA A 34 3.60 2.60 10.33
CA ALA A 34 3.84 1.24 10.81
C ALA A 34 3.03 0.19 10.02
N VAL A 35 1.77 0.50 9.66
CA VAL A 35 0.91 -0.39 8.85
C VAL A 35 1.41 -0.44 7.41
N ARG A 36 1.88 0.68 6.85
CA ARG A 36 2.51 0.72 5.52
C ARG A 36 3.76 -0.14 5.47
N ALA A 37 4.62 -0.06 6.49
CA ALA A 37 5.83 -0.88 6.56
C ALA A 37 5.51 -2.38 6.52
N VAL A 38 4.47 -2.84 7.23
CA VAL A 38 4.00 -4.23 7.17
C VAL A 38 3.48 -4.58 5.77
N ALA A 39 2.69 -3.70 5.15
CA ALA A 39 2.19 -3.92 3.78
C ALA A 39 3.34 -4.04 2.78
N LEU A 40 4.34 -3.15 2.83
CA LEU A 40 5.48 -3.17 1.91
C LEU A 40 6.40 -4.37 2.14
N ALA A 41 6.55 -4.83 3.39
CA ALA A 41 7.26 -6.06 3.70
C ALA A 41 6.59 -7.29 3.06
N ALA A 42 5.25 -7.34 3.03
CA ALA A 42 4.50 -8.39 2.35
C ALA A 42 4.54 -8.26 0.82
N LEU A 43 4.46 -7.05 0.29
CA LEU A 43 4.53 -6.73 -1.14
C LEU A 43 5.92 -6.98 -1.74
N ARG A 44 6.99 -6.81 -0.98
CA ARG A 44 8.40 -7.06 -1.39
C ARG A 44 8.74 -6.41 -2.74
N PRO A 45 8.74 -5.07 -2.85
CA PRO A 45 9.08 -4.39 -4.09
C PRO A 45 10.46 -4.78 -4.61
N MET A 46 10.56 -5.02 -5.93
CA MET A 46 11.81 -5.31 -6.63
C MET A 46 11.98 -4.35 -7.81
N PRO A 47 13.22 -4.03 -8.21
CA PRO A 47 13.48 -3.14 -9.34
C PRO A 47 12.70 -3.53 -10.60
N GLY A 48 12.15 -2.53 -11.29
CA GLY A 48 11.42 -2.70 -12.55
C GLY A 48 9.97 -3.15 -12.43
N GLN A 49 9.49 -3.45 -11.24
CA GLN A 49 8.13 -3.97 -11.04
C GLN A 49 7.05 -2.90 -11.10
N LEU A 50 5.87 -3.32 -11.61
CA LEU A 50 4.64 -2.55 -11.62
C LEU A 50 3.72 -2.99 -10.47
N PHE A 51 3.19 -2.04 -9.77
CA PHE A 51 2.31 -2.20 -8.62
C PHE A 51 0.92 -1.61 -8.87
N TRP A 52 -0.13 -2.31 -8.47
CA TRP A 52 -1.48 -1.75 -8.38
C TRP A 52 -1.87 -1.48 -6.94
N ASP A 53 -2.23 -0.23 -6.66
CA ASP A 53 -2.76 0.22 -5.38
C ASP A 53 -4.27 0.48 -5.53
N LEU A 54 -5.08 -0.51 -5.18
CA LEU A 54 -6.52 -0.51 -5.39
C LEU A 54 -7.25 0.12 -4.20
N GLY A 55 -7.89 1.27 -4.46
CA GLY A 55 -8.40 2.16 -3.42
C GLY A 55 -7.25 2.93 -2.78
N THR A 56 -6.40 3.53 -3.61
CA THR A 56 -5.11 4.11 -3.20
C THR A 56 -5.23 5.23 -2.14
N GLY A 57 -6.40 5.87 -2.01
CA GLY A 57 -6.61 6.96 -1.07
C GLY A 57 -5.64 8.11 -1.33
N ALA A 58 -4.80 8.42 -0.35
CA ALA A 58 -3.72 9.42 -0.50
C ALA A 58 -2.50 8.90 -1.27
N GLY A 59 -2.48 7.66 -1.74
CA GLY A 59 -1.37 7.08 -2.48
C GLY A 59 -0.16 6.68 -1.63
N SER A 60 -0.30 6.59 -0.32
CA SER A 60 0.85 6.44 0.58
C SER A 60 1.59 5.11 0.43
N ILE A 61 0.90 4.00 0.09
CA ILE A 61 1.55 2.70 -0.20
C ILE A 61 2.27 2.79 -1.54
N ALA A 62 1.62 3.34 -2.59
CA ALA A 62 2.20 3.49 -3.92
C ALA A 62 3.43 4.39 -3.92
N VAL A 63 3.40 5.50 -3.18
CA VAL A 63 4.55 6.39 -3.01
C VAL A 63 5.74 5.63 -2.40
N GLU A 64 5.53 4.93 -1.30
CA GLU A 64 6.62 4.20 -0.65
C GLU A 64 7.11 3.01 -1.49
N TRP A 65 6.22 2.34 -2.26
CA TRP A 65 6.62 1.37 -3.28
C TRP A 65 7.58 1.98 -4.31
N CYS A 66 7.21 3.11 -4.92
CA CYS A 66 8.04 3.81 -5.92
C CYS A 66 9.37 4.27 -5.34
N ARG A 67 9.40 4.67 -4.06
CA ARG A 67 10.61 5.13 -3.39
C ARG A 67 11.64 4.04 -3.11
N THR A 68 11.25 2.76 -3.14
CA THR A 68 12.21 1.65 -2.92
C THR A 68 13.27 1.58 -4.01
N ASP A 69 12.86 1.81 -5.27
CA ASP A 69 13.79 1.79 -6.42
C ASP A 69 13.32 2.75 -7.52
N PRO A 70 14.23 3.45 -8.21
CA PRO A 70 13.90 4.39 -9.30
C PRO A 70 13.15 3.75 -10.47
N THR A 71 13.24 2.44 -10.66
CA THR A 71 12.60 1.69 -11.74
C THR A 71 11.24 1.12 -11.35
N CYS A 72 10.87 1.15 -10.05
CA CYS A 72 9.55 0.76 -9.59
C CYS A 72 8.48 1.73 -10.10
N ARG A 73 7.34 1.20 -10.50
CA ARG A 73 6.17 1.95 -10.96
C ARG A 73 4.93 1.53 -10.19
N ALA A 74 3.94 2.45 -10.10
CA ALA A 74 2.65 2.19 -9.49
C ALA A 74 1.51 2.78 -10.31
N ILE A 75 0.35 2.12 -10.27
CA ILE A 75 -0.93 2.65 -10.73
C ILE A 75 -1.88 2.58 -9.53
N GLY A 76 -2.33 3.75 -9.07
CA GLY A 76 -3.33 3.88 -8.01
C GLY A 76 -4.71 4.11 -8.60
N LEU A 77 -5.70 3.36 -8.10
CA LEU A 77 -7.09 3.55 -8.48
C LEU A 77 -7.88 4.11 -7.30
N GLU A 78 -8.56 5.24 -7.50
CA GLU A 78 -9.38 5.89 -6.46
C GLU A 78 -10.64 6.48 -7.07
N ARG A 79 -11.80 6.28 -6.39
CA ARG A 79 -13.10 6.80 -6.86
C ARG A 79 -13.40 8.20 -6.37
N LYS A 80 -12.85 8.62 -5.23
CA LYS A 80 -13.09 9.94 -4.64
C LYS A 80 -12.13 10.95 -5.23
N ALA A 81 -12.65 11.93 -5.99
CA ALA A 81 -11.83 12.93 -6.69
C ALA A 81 -10.88 13.68 -5.76
N GLU A 82 -11.31 14.04 -4.53
CA GLU A 82 -10.47 14.71 -3.55
C GLU A 82 -9.27 13.85 -3.13
N ARG A 83 -9.46 12.55 -2.89
CA ARG A 83 -8.36 11.63 -2.54
C ARG A 83 -7.46 11.36 -3.71
N ALA A 84 -8.01 11.20 -4.91
CA ALA A 84 -7.23 11.08 -6.12
C ALA A 84 -6.36 12.32 -6.36
N ALA A 85 -6.86 13.52 -6.07
CA ALA A 85 -6.09 14.76 -6.11
C ALA A 85 -4.92 14.74 -5.10
N ASN A 86 -5.17 14.34 -3.84
CA ASN A 86 -4.12 14.16 -2.84
C ASN A 86 -3.07 13.15 -3.30
N ALA A 87 -3.48 12.00 -3.86
CA ALA A 87 -2.56 11.00 -4.38
C ALA A 87 -1.69 11.54 -5.52
N ARG A 88 -2.26 12.35 -6.44
CA ARG A 88 -1.49 13.02 -7.52
C ARG A 88 -0.49 14.03 -6.97
N THR A 89 -0.88 14.81 -5.95
CA THR A 89 0.04 15.72 -5.25
C THR A 89 1.21 14.94 -4.65
N ASN A 90 0.91 13.88 -3.90
CA ASN A 90 1.93 13.04 -3.28
C ASN A 90 2.83 12.34 -4.32
N ALA A 91 2.26 11.89 -5.45
CA ALA A 91 3.04 11.34 -6.56
C ALA A 91 4.05 12.36 -7.10
N SER A 92 3.60 13.61 -7.34
CA SER A 92 4.46 14.65 -7.91
C SER A 92 5.57 15.12 -6.95
N GLU A 93 5.31 15.11 -5.64
CA GLU A 93 6.23 15.63 -4.63
C GLU A 93 7.19 14.57 -4.07
N LEU A 94 6.74 13.29 -4.01
CA LEU A 94 7.43 12.24 -3.28
C LEU A 94 7.98 11.11 -4.16
N THR A 95 7.71 11.12 -5.48
CA THR A 95 8.23 10.12 -6.43
C THR A 95 8.92 10.78 -7.61
N LEU A 96 9.61 10.00 -8.44
CA LEU A 96 10.16 10.50 -9.68
C LEU A 96 9.05 10.67 -10.75
N PRO A 97 9.19 11.60 -11.69
CA PRO A 97 8.21 11.78 -12.77
C PRO A 97 7.91 10.47 -13.50
N GLY A 98 6.62 10.13 -13.63
CA GLY A 98 6.15 8.93 -14.33
C GLY A 98 6.29 7.60 -13.55
N GLN A 99 6.65 7.64 -12.27
CA GLN A 99 6.65 6.44 -11.42
C GLN A 99 5.27 6.08 -10.90
N PHE A 100 4.42 7.05 -10.57
CA PHE A 100 3.12 6.83 -9.97
C PHE A 100 2.01 7.55 -10.74
N ASP A 101 1.14 6.77 -11.39
CA ASP A 101 -0.04 7.25 -12.10
C ASP A 101 -1.30 7.01 -11.26
N VAL A 102 -2.21 7.99 -11.23
CA VAL A 102 -3.47 7.91 -10.50
C VAL A 102 -4.65 7.98 -11.46
N ILE A 103 -5.49 6.95 -11.43
CA ILE A 103 -6.69 6.80 -12.27
C ILE A 103 -7.93 6.95 -11.42
N ASP A 104 -8.86 7.81 -11.85
CA ASP A 104 -10.18 7.93 -11.23
C ASP A 104 -11.02 6.72 -11.64
N ALA A 105 -11.26 5.80 -10.71
CA ALA A 105 -11.98 4.56 -10.99
C ALA A 105 -12.81 4.09 -9.78
N ASP A 106 -14.00 3.57 -10.07
CA ASP A 106 -14.86 2.93 -9.10
C ASP A 106 -14.73 1.41 -9.20
N LEU A 107 -13.97 0.82 -8.29
CA LEU A 107 -13.70 -0.62 -8.25
C LEU A 107 -14.94 -1.50 -8.01
N ALA A 108 -16.07 -0.91 -7.58
CA ALA A 108 -17.35 -1.62 -7.54
C ALA A 108 -17.87 -1.98 -8.94
N LYS A 109 -17.39 -1.27 -9.98
CA LYS A 109 -17.69 -1.55 -11.40
C LYS A 109 -16.69 -2.51 -12.06
N GLY A 110 -15.66 -2.94 -11.32
CA GLY A 110 -14.55 -3.77 -11.79
C GLY A 110 -13.29 -2.96 -12.11
N LEU A 111 -12.26 -3.67 -12.57
CA LEU A 111 -11.01 -3.06 -13.02
C LEU A 111 -11.20 -2.36 -14.37
N PRO A 112 -10.62 -1.17 -14.59
CA PRO A 112 -10.61 -0.52 -15.90
C PRO A 112 -9.95 -1.42 -16.96
N GLU A 113 -10.45 -1.32 -18.19
CA GLU A 113 -9.83 -1.98 -19.34
C GLU A 113 -8.48 -1.33 -19.70
N GLY A 114 -7.58 -2.10 -20.31
CA GLY A 114 -6.30 -1.58 -20.80
C GLY A 114 -5.22 -1.36 -19.76
N LEU A 115 -5.46 -1.69 -18.47
CA LEU A 115 -4.39 -1.65 -17.48
C LEU A 115 -3.30 -2.67 -17.82
N PRO A 116 -2.00 -2.30 -17.75
CA PRO A 116 -0.91 -3.27 -17.86
C PRO A 116 -0.92 -4.21 -16.66
N ASP A 117 -0.50 -5.48 -16.85
CA ASP A 117 -0.47 -6.48 -15.79
C ASP A 117 0.53 -6.12 -14.67
N PRO A 118 0.15 -6.24 -13.39
CA PRO A 118 1.00 -5.87 -12.27
C PRO A 118 1.85 -7.05 -11.79
N ASP A 119 2.97 -6.75 -11.14
CA ASP A 119 3.78 -7.71 -10.40
C ASP A 119 3.28 -7.89 -8.95
N ALA A 120 2.63 -6.86 -8.43
CA ALA A 120 2.05 -6.86 -7.09
C ALA A 120 0.77 -6.04 -7.04
N VAL A 121 -0.15 -6.42 -6.15
CA VAL A 121 -1.42 -5.73 -5.92
C VAL A 121 -1.62 -5.53 -4.43
N PHE A 122 -2.06 -4.34 -4.04
CA PHE A 122 -2.54 -4.05 -2.69
C PHE A 122 -4.00 -3.59 -2.73
N ILE A 123 -4.79 -4.06 -1.77
CA ILE A 123 -6.16 -3.62 -1.56
C ILE A 123 -6.29 -3.19 -0.09
N GLY A 124 -6.31 -1.88 0.15
CA GLY A 124 -6.35 -1.29 1.50
C GLY A 124 -7.75 -1.05 2.04
N GLY A 125 -8.77 -1.12 1.20
CA GLY A 125 -10.17 -0.94 1.57
C GLY A 125 -11.09 -1.21 0.40
N GLY A 126 -12.34 -1.64 0.69
CA GLY A 126 -13.30 -2.00 -0.34
C GLY A 126 -12.98 -3.29 -1.08
N ALA A 127 -12.16 -4.16 -0.49
CA ALA A 127 -11.88 -5.49 -1.03
C ALA A 127 -13.16 -6.30 -1.15
N THR A 128 -13.30 -7.02 -2.26
CA THR A 128 -14.37 -7.99 -2.49
C THR A 128 -13.79 -9.27 -3.10
N LYS A 129 -14.47 -10.41 -2.92
CA LYS A 129 -14.05 -11.67 -3.58
C LYS A 129 -13.99 -11.52 -5.10
N ALA A 130 -14.91 -10.75 -5.69
CA ALA A 130 -14.93 -10.47 -7.13
C ALA A 130 -13.68 -9.70 -7.57
N LEU A 131 -13.28 -8.66 -6.86
CA LEU A 131 -12.08 -7.88 -7.16
C LEU A 131 -10.81 -8.73 -7.04
N VAL A 132 -10.68 -9.52 -5.98
CA VAL A 132 -9.57 -10.46 -5.78
C VAL A 132 -9.49 -11.45 -6.95
N ASN A 133 -10.63 -12.00 -7.38
CA ASN A 133 -10.69 -12.93 -8.52
C ASN A 133 -10.33 -12.27 -9.87
N GLN A 134 -10.53 -10.96 -10.04
CA GLN A 134 -10.06 -10.22 -11.21
C GLN A 134 -8.55 -9.95 -11.16
N CYS A 135 -7.97 -9.73 -9.99
CA CYS A 135 -6.55 -9.44 -9.83
C CYS A 135 -5.66 -10.68 -10.00
N ARG A 136 -6.06 -11.81 -9.40
CA ARG A 136 -5.22 -13.02 -9.35
C ARG A 136 -4.71 -13.50 -10.71
N PRO A 137 -5.53 -13.64 -11.78
CA PRO A 137 -5.05 -14.11 -13.08
C PRO A 137 -4.11 -13.11 -13.77
N ARG A 138 -4.14 -11.82 -13.38
CA ARG A 138 -3.31 -10.76 -13.94
C ARG A 138 -1.88 -10.74 -13.34
N LEU A 139 -1.66 -11.37 -12.20
CA LEU A 139 -0.35 -11.48 -11.57
C LEU A 139 0.51 -12.53 -12.29
N PRO A 140 1.81 -12.29 -12.49
CA PRO A 140 2.74 -13.32 -12.98
C PRO A 140 2.99 -14.39 -11.91
N ILE A 141 3.62 -15.49 -12.27
CA ILE A 141 4.18 -16.44 -11.28
C ILE A 141 5.15 -15.68 -10.37
N GLY A 142 5.02 -15.84 -9.06
CA GLY A 142 5.74 -15.05 -8.06
C GLY A 142 5.10 -13.70 -7.74
N GLY A 143 4.07 -13.28 -8.49
CA GLY A 143 3.31 -12.06 -8.20
C GLY A 143 2.58 -12.12 -6.86
N ARG A 144 2.40 -10.97 -6.20
CA ARG A 144 1.88 -10.88 -4.82
C ARG A 144 0.59 -10.09 -4.76
N LEU A 145 -0.37 -10.59 -3.98
CA LEU A 145 -1.62 -9.90 -3.66
C LEU A 145 -1.71 -9.75 -2.14
N VAL A 146 -1.82 -8.51 -1.68
CA VAL A 146 -1.94 -8.18 -0.25
C VAL A 146 -3.26 -7.46 -0.03
N VAL A 147 -4.03 -7.93 0.94
CA VAL A 147 -5.31 -7.32 1.34
C VAL A 147 -5.25 -6.97 2.81
N HIS A 148 -5.50 -5.71 3.14
CA HIS A 148 -5.66 -5.24 4.52
C HIS A 148 -7.11 -4.91 4.82
N GLY A 149 -7.60 -5.35 5.98
CA GLY A 149 -8.93 -5.07 6.48
C GLY A 149 -8.90 -4.54 7.91
N VAL A 150 -9.82 -3.60 8.21
CA VAL A 150 -10.00 -3.03 9.56
C VAL A 150 -11.47 -3.09 10.01
N THR A 151 -12.33 -3.76 9.25
CA THR A 151 -13.74 -3.97 9.56
C THR A 151 -14.05 -5.45 9.67
N MET A 152 -15.14 -5.79 10.34
CA MET A 152 -15.57 -7.20 10.49
C MET A 152 -15.82 -7.87 9.13
N GLU A 153 -16.41 -7.15 8.18
CA GLU A 153 -16.69 -7.64 6.84
C GLU A 153 -15.38 -7.94 6.07
N ALA A 154 -14.38 -7.05 6.19
CA ALA A 154 -13.08 -7.26 5.58
C ALA A 154 -12.31 -8.43 6.26
N GLU A 155 -12.41 -8.56 7.57
CA GLU A 155 -11.85 -9.71 8.32
C GLU A 155 -12.46 -11.02 7.84
N MET A 156 -13.79 -11.14 7.79
CA MET A 156 -14.48 -12.32 7.26
C MET A 156 -14.07 -12.65 5.81
N LEU A 157 -13.88 -11.62 4.98
CA LEU A 157 -13.43 -11.82 3.60
C LEU A 157 -12.03 -12.43 3.56
N VAL A 158 -11.06 -11.85 4.28
CA VAL A 158 -9.67 -12.32 4.20
C VAL A 158 -9.49 -13.69 4.86
N GLU A 159 -10.27 -14.02 5.90
CA GLU A 159 -10.34 -15.37 6.47
C GLU A 159 -10.86 -16.37 5.44
N THR A 160 -11.94 -16.04 4.72
CA THR A 160 -12.47 -16.87 3.64
C THR A 160 -11.44 -17.06 2.52
N LEU A 161 -10.75 -15.98 2.11
CA LEU A 161 -9.71 -16.06 1.09
C LEU A 161 -8.54 -16.95 1.54
N HIS A 162 -8.15 -16.86 2.80
CA HIS A 162 -7.12 -17.72 3.37
C HIS A 162 -7.54 -19.20 3.36
N CYS A 163 -8.77 -19.50 3.76
CA CYS A 163 -9.30 -20.88 3.72
C CYS A 163 -9.39 -21.45 2.29
N ASP A 164 -9.83 -20.63 1.33
CA ASP A 164 -10.06 -21.06 -0.06
C ASP A 164 -8.76 -21.15 -0.89
N LEU A 165 -7.79 -20.28 -0.63
CA LEU A 165 -6.64 -20.04 -1.51
C LEU A 165 -5.28 -20.23 -0.81
N GLY A 166 -5.28 -20.43 0.51
CA GLY A 166 -4.05 -20.45 1.30
C GLY A 166 -3.43 -19.05 1.43
N GLY A 167 -2.11 -18.98 1.52
CA GLY A 167 -1.36 -17.75 1.79
C GLY A 167 -1.23 -17.47 3.28
N ASP A 168 -0.62 -16.34 3.63
CA ASP A 168 -0.39 -15.94 5.01
C ASP A 168 -1.52 -15.03 5.50
N LEU A 169 -2.05 -15.30 6.69
CA LEU A 169 -3.02 -14.47 7.38
C LEU A 169 -2.45 -14.03 8.72
N ILE A 170 -2.32 -12.72 8.91
CA ILE A 170 -1.84 -12.15 10.16
C ILE A 170 -2.81 -11.09 10.70
N ARG A 171 -2.81 -10.91 11.99
CA ARG A 171 -3.56 -9.86 12.69
C ARG A 171 -2.60 -9.09 13.58
N PHE A 172 -2.59 -7.76 13.47
CA PHE A 172 -1.70 -6.91 14.26
C PHE A 172 -2.35 -5.58 14.64
N GLY A 173 -1.93 -5.03 15.77
CA GLY A 173 -2.33 -3.73 16.27
C GLY A 173 -1.12 -2.84 16.48
N VAL A 174 -1.35 -1.54 16.38
CA VAL A 174 -0.35 -0.50 16.66
C VAL A 174 -0.95 0.46 17.70
N GLU A 175 -0.18 0.77 18.72
CA GLU A 175 -0.55 1.77 19.69
C GLU A 175 0.49 2.88 19.68
N THR A 176 0.03 4.12 19.80
CA THR A 176 0.90 5.31 19.87
C THR A 176 0.76 5.98 21.23
N ALA A 177 1.85 6.54 21.74
CA ALA A 177 1.77 7.34 22.95
C ALA A 177 0.92 8.59 22.69
N ASP A 178 -0.01 8.88 23.60
CA ASP A 178 -0.91 10.03 23.53
C ASP A 178 -1.02 10.71 24.92
N VAL A 179 -1.36 11.98 24.92
CA VAL A 179 -1.47 12.77 26.16
C VAL A 179 -2.83 12.54 26.82
N ILE A 180 -2.83 12.20 28.09
CA ILE A 180 -4.02 12.06 28.94
C ILE A 180 -3.90 13.05 30.08
N GLY A 181 -4.44 14.25 29.91
CA GLY A 181 -4.29 15.32 30.89
C GLY A 181 -2.82 15.75 31.03
N ARG A 182 -2.18 15.43 32.18
CA ARG A 182 -0.75 15.69 32.45
C ARG A 182 0.14 14.44 32.32
N LEU A 183 -0.44 13.32 31.94
CA LEU A 183 0.23 12.02 31.85
C LEU A 183 0.20 11.54 30.40
N HIS A 184 0.85 10.42 30.15
CA HIS A 184 0.85 9.76 28.84
C HIS A 184 0.22 8.37 28.96
N GLY A 185 -0.44 7.93 27.91
CA GLY A 185 -1.03 6.62 27.78
C GLY A 185 -0.89 6.09 26.37
N TRP A 186 -1.34 4.87 26.15
CA TRP A 186 -1.36 4.24 24.83
C TRP A 186 -2.72 4.46 24.19
N LYS A 187 -2.71 4.94 22.94
CA LYS A 187 -3.88 5.10 22.07
C LYS A 187 -3.85 4.03 21.01
N PRO A 188 -4.75 3.03 21.07
CA PRO A 188 -4.80 1.98 20.05
C PRO A 188 -5.32 2.51 18.72
N ALA A 189 -4.68 2.13 17.64
CA ALA A 189 -5.26 2.18 16.30
C ALA A 189 -6.22 1.01 16.09
N ARG A 190 -6.99 1.03 15.00
CA ARG A 190 -7.78 -0.14 14.61
C ARG A 190 -6.83 -1.30 14.30
N THR A 191 -7.15 -2.47 14.84
CA THR A 191 -6.46 -3.71 14.49
C THR A 191 -6.60 -3.97 12.99
N VAL A 192 -5.51 -4.37 12.35
CA VAL A 192 -5.47 -4.73 10.93
C VAL A 192 -5.40 -6.24 10.81
N VAL A 193 -6.27 -6.81 9.97
CA VAL A 193 -6.12 -8.18 9.48
C VAL A 193 -5.57 -8.11 8.07
N ALA A 194 -4.46 -8.80 7.83
CA ALA A 194 -3.73 -8.76 6.57
C ALA A 194 -3.59 -10.17 6.00
N TRP A 195 -4.03 -10.33 4.76
CA TRP A 195 -3.86 -11.54 3.98
C TRP A 195 -2.89 -11.30 2.85
N THR A 196 -1.92 -12.19 2.71
CA THR A 196 -0.90 -12.17 1.65
C THR A 196 -0.95 -13.46 0.87
N TRP A 197 -1.11 -13.34 -0.44
CA TRP A 197 -1.10 -14.46 -1.36
C TRP A 197 -0.07 -14.25 -2.46
N GLN A 198 0.61 -15.32 -2.85
CA GLN A 198 1.56 -15.30 -3.95
C GLN A 198 1.14 -16.32 -5.01
N ARG A 199 1.19 -15.92 -6.29
CA ARG A 199 0.93 -16.83 -7.40
C ARG A 199 2.08 -17.82 -7.55
N THR A 200 1.78 -19.12 -7.47
CA THR A 200 2.76 -20.23 -7.61
C THR A 200 2.64 -20.98 -8.94
N GLU A 201 1.47 -20.86 -9.61
CA GLU A 201 1.12 -21.56 -10.86
C GLU A 201 0.44 -20.62 -11.85
#